data_107a0e5e3548ae024b23e1e1d62e80c6
#
_entry.id   107a0e5e3548ae024b23e1e1d62e80c6
#
_cell.length_a   1.000
_cell.length_b   1.000
_cell.length_c   1.000
_cell.angle_alpha   90.00
_cell.angle_beta   90.00
_cell.angle_gamma   90.00
#
_symmetry.space_group_name_H-M   'P 1'
#
loop_
_entity.id
_entity.type
_entity.pdbx_description
1 polymer ?
#
loop_
_entity_poly.entity_id
_entity_poly.type
_entity_poly.pdbx_seq_one_letter_code
_entity_poly.pdbx_strand_id
1 'polypeptide(L)'
;MEDYDYLVMLEDDIIVSDSYFLYTKQAIETYEQYPEIVGISLYRFHVYPQNGRFFEPEYNGSDTYLMQVAQSWGQVWTKRMWNEFHEWYLSHQEFEKPFRMADYSYSWDQRSWLRYFTGFVTSENKYLVHPYHAYSTNTQEIGENYKAAGTDFQVCLAKGQKEFRMYAPEHCVHYDAFFEREPDEQFCFEYQGERVLMDLNAARSNYGYYRYLASTNKLNFHVIRTYGLRLRPQEINLTNDIPGKEIYLYDLTAVEKNSLPSNKEQVTRYNVRATSWARLSYLGMKELTEKVGTDIRKKLKKKK
;
A
#
# COMPACT_ATOMS: atom_id res chain seq x y z
N MET A 1 1.50 24.71 -12.72
CA MET A 1 2.75 24.19 -13.34
C MET A 1 3.17 24.92 -14.61
N GLU A 2 2.53 26.04 -14.98
CA GLU A 2 2.90 26.76 -16.22
C GLU A 2 4.33 27.28 -16.19
N ASP A 3 4.76 27.83 -15.05
CA ASP A 3 6.06 28.50 -14.88
C ASP A 3 7.15 27.64 -14.24
N TYR A 4 6.86 26.36 -13.93
CA TYR A 4 7.79 25.49 -13.19
C TYR A 4 7.91 24.11 -13.85
N ASP A 5 9.11 23.53 -13.80
CA ASP A 5 9.41 22.21 -14.36
C ASP A 5 8.92 21.09 -13.46
N TYR A 6 8.85 21.31 -12.15
CA TYR A 6 8.35 20.36 -11.17
C TYR A 6 7.74 21.04 -9.95
N LEU A 7 6.93 20.30 -9.20
CA LEU A 7 6.27 20.69 -7.96
C LEU A 7 6.53 19.67 -6.87
N VAL A 8 6.83 20.12 -5.68
CA VAL A 8 6.81 19.31 -4.46
C VAL A 8 5.63 19.77 -3.63
N MET A 9 4.64 18.91 -3.46
CA MET A 9 3.46 19.16 -2.64
C MET A 9 3.69 18.61 -1.22
N LEU A 10 3.59 19.50 -0.24
CA LEU A 10 3.69 19.17 1.18
C LEU A 10 2.46 19.73 1.88
N GLU A 11 1.77 18.91 2.69
CA GLU A 11 0.72 19.37 3.58
C GLU A 11 1.34 20.06 4.81
N ASP A 12 0.58 20.82 5.58
CA ASP A 12 1.04 21.65 6.70
C ASP A 12 1.55 20.84 7.91
N ASP A 13 1.17 19.57 8.01
CA ASP A 13 1.61 18.62 9.04
C ASP A 13 2.79 17.73 8.61
N ILE A 14 3.46 18.06 7.49
CA ILE A 14 4.57 17.26 6.96
C ILE A 14 5.92 17.80 7.43
N ILE A 15 6.72 16.90 7.97
CA ILE A 15 8.14 17.13 8.27
C ILE A 15 9.00 16.42 7.21
N VAL A 16 9.98 17.13 6.67
CA VAL A 16 10.89 16.60 5.66
C VAL A 16 12.30 16.40 6.20
N SER A 17 13.00 15.44 5.63
CA SER A 17 14.44 15.19 5.83
C SER A 17 15.29 16.33 5.25
N ASP A 18 16.50 16.51 5.77
CA ASP A 18 17.50 17.38 5.19
C ASP A 18 17.97 16.96 3.77
N SER A 19 17.72 15.70 3.41
CA SER A 19 18.09 15.12 2.13
C SER A 19 16.94 15.09 1.10
N TYR A 20 15.73 15.55 1.47
CA TYR A 20 14.54 15.42 0.60
C TYR A 20 14.70 16.07 -0.77
N PHE A 21 15.35 17.24 -0.80
CA PHE A 21 15.55 17.99 -2.05
C PHE A 21 16.53 17.28 -2.99
N LEU A 22 17.64 16.75 -2.47
CA LEU A 22 18.61 16.00 -3.27
C LEU A 22 18.00 14.70 -3.81
N TYR A 23 17.23 13.99 -2.99
CA TYR A 23 16.46 12.82 -3.43
C TYR A 23 15.50 13.18 -4.57
N THR A 24 14.70 14.22 -4.37
CA THR A 24 13.74 14.71 -5.38
C THR A 24 14.44 15.00 -6.71
N LYS A 25 15.55 15.77 -6.66
CA LYS A 25 16.28 16.13 -7.86
C LYS A 25 16.80 14.92 -8.61
N GLN A 26 17.47 14.01 -7.92
CA GLN A 26 18.02 12.81 -8.56
C GLN A 26 16.91 11.87 -9.05
N ALA A 27 15.78 11.75 -8.33
CA ALA A 27 14.64 10.95 -8.77
C ALA A 27 14.00 11.51 -10.05
N ILE A 28 13.88 12.84 -10.17
CA ILE A 28 13.42 13.49 -11.40
C ILE A 28 14.39 13.20 -12.55
N GLU A 29 15.69 13.44 -12.36
CA GLU A 29 16.73 13.20 -13.37
C GLU A 29 16.73 11.74 -13.84
N THR A 30 16.43 10.79 -12.96
CA THR A 30 16.39 9.37 -13.29
C THR A 30 15.09 8.98 -14.01
N TYR A 31 13.92 9.43 -13.51
CA TYR A 31 12.64 8.85 -13.88
C TYR A 31 11.78 9.67 -14.83
N GLU A 32 12.14 10.93 -15.12
CA GLU A 32 11.33 11.79 -16.01
C GLU A 32 11.16 11.22 -17.42
N GLN A 33 12.13 10.49 -17.91
CA GLN A 33 12.13 9.90 -19.26
C GLN A 33 11.20 8.67 -19.39
N TYR A 34 10.72 8.09 -18.29
CA TYR A 34 9.93 6.86 -18.29
C TYR A 34 8.44 7.19 -18.23
N PRO A 35 7.67 6.90 -19.30
CA PRO A 35 6.26 7.28 -19.38
C PRO A 35 5.37 6.50 -18.39
N GLU A 36 5.80 5.33 -17.90
CA GLU A 36 5.10 4.57 -16.88
C GLU A 36 5.19 5.19 -15.49
N ILE A 37 6.13 6.10 -15.26
CA ILE A 37 6.31 6.80 -13.99
C ILE A 37 5.56 8.13 -14.02
N VAL A 38 4.59 8.29 -13.10
CA VAL A 38 3.71 9.47 -13.07
C VAL A 38 3.72 10.23 -11.75
N GLY A 39 4.64 9.88 -10.86
CA GLY A 39 4.85 10.60 -9.61
C GLY A 39 6.01 10.04 -8.81
N ILE A 40 6.53 10.87 -7.90
CA ILE A 40 7.61 10.50 -6.99
C ILE A 40 7.14 10.77 -5.56
N SER A 41 7.22 9.78 -4.69
CA SER A 41 6.89 9.89 -3.27
C SER A 41 8.13 10.23 -2.45
N LEU A 42 7.98 11.10 -1.47
CA LEU A 42 8.98 11.30 -0.41
C LEU A 42 8.74 10.37 0.77
N TYR A 43 7.54 9.81 0.87
CA TYR A 43 7.10 8.96 1.96
C TYR A 43 7.29 7.48 1.64
N ARG A 44 7.64 6.69 2.67
CA ARG A 44 7.69 5.24 2.61
C ARG A 44 6.54 4.63 3.41
N PHE A 45 5.72 3.82 2.78
CA PHE A 45 4.75 3.01 3.52
C PHE A 45 5.45 1.95 4.38
N HIS A 46 4.96 1.75 5.59
CA HIS A 46 5.37 0.67 6.51
C HIS A 46 4.18 -0.15 6.99
N VAL A 47 2.98 0.31 6.67
CA VAL A 47 1.72 -0.40 6.90
C VAL A 47 0.81 -0.24 5.68
N TYR A 48 -0.01 -1.22 5.43
CA TYR A 48 -1.10 -1.11 4.47
C TYR A 48 -2.27 -0.37 5.12
N PRO A 49 -2.64 0.84 4.63
CA PRO A 49 -3.57 1.73 5.35
C PRO A 49 -4.95 1.13 5.57
N GLN A 50 -5.43 0.27 4.67
CA GLN A 50 -6.76 -0.32 4.75
C GLN A 50 -6.95 -1.21 5.99
N ASN A 51 -5.92 -1.93 6.43
CA ASN A 51 -6.07 -2.95 7.47
C ASN A 51 -4.92 -3.00 8.50
N GLY A 52 -3.97 -2.06 8.43
CA GLY A 52 -2.86 -1.92 9.37
C GLY A 52 -1.83 -3.05 9.31
N ARG A 53 -1.84 -3.88 8.26
CA ARG A 53 -0.82 -4.92 8.10
C ARG A 53 0.53 -4.30 7.79
N PHE A 54 1.59 -4.84 8.38
CA PHE A 54 2.94 -4.37 8.11
C PHE A 54 3.31 -4.59 6.65
N PHE A 55 3.92 -3.55 6.07
CA PHE A 55 4.48 -3.57 4.73
C PHE A 55 5.99 -3.32 4.80
N GLU A 56 6.74 -4.24 4.26
CA GLU A 56 8.18 -4.14 4.07
C GLU A 56 8.48 -4.59 2.64
N PRO A 57 8.80 -3.63 1.75
CA PRO A 57 9.14 -3.98 0.38
C PRO A 57 10.45 -4.79 0.32
N GLU A 58 10.50 -5.75 -0.60
CA GLU A 58 11.71 -6.48 -0.92
C GLU A 58 12.82 -5.51 -1.36
N TYR A 59 14.03 -5.71 -0.84
CA TYR A 59 15.16 -4.85 -1.14
C TYR A 59 16.12 -5.53 -2.12
N ASN A 60 16.33 -4.91 -3.27
CA ASN A 60 17.18 -5.43 -4.34
C ASN A 60 18.47 -4.63 -4.56
N GLY A 61 18.79 -3.70 -3.66
CA GLY A 61 19.98 -2.85 -3.76
C GLY A 61 19.73 -1.45 -4.34
N SER A 62 18.51 -1.17 -4.86
CA SER A 62 18.08 0.18 -5.24
C SER A 62 17.65 0.96 -3.98
N ASP A 63 17.75 2.29 -4.01
CA ASP A 63 17.16 3.17 -2.98
C ASP A 63 15.67 3.46 -3.23
N THR A 64 15.12 2.93 -4.34
CA THR A 64 13.73 3.13 -4.76
C THR A 64 13.08 1.83 -5.22
N TYR A 65 11.76 1.75 -5.04
CA TYR A 65 10.88 0.72 -5.60
C TYR A 65 9.65 1.40 -6.23
N LEU A 66 8.92 0.68 -7.04
CA LEU A 66 7.75 1.20 -7.76
C LEU A 66 6.46 0.68 -7.15
N MET A 67 5.43 1.53 -7.09
CA MET A 67 4.17 1.16 -6.48
C MET A 67 2.99 1.88 -7.12
N GLN A 68 1.85 1.19 -7.27
CA GLN A 68 0.61 1.76 -7.79
C GLN A 68 -0.23 2.45 -6.68
N VAL A 69 0.43 3.06 -5.72
CA VAL A 69 -0.20 3.72 -4.58
C VAL A 69 0.19 5.17 -4.52
N ALA A 70 -0.79 6.04 -4.65
CA ALA A 70 -0.64 7.48 -4.44
C ALA A 70 -0.75 7.82 -2.94
N GLN A 71 -0.12 8.93 -2.53
CA GLN A 71 -0.16 9.42 -1.16
C GLN A 71 0.01 10.95 -1.14
N SER A 72 -0.44 11.62 -0.06
CA SER A 72 -0.38 13.07 0.11
C SER A 72 0.76 13.56 1.01
N TRP A 73 1.56 12.66 1.56
CA TRP A 73 2.62 12.97 2.54
C TRP A 73 3.97 13.27 1.90
N GLY A 74 3.97 14.19 0.91
CA GLY A 74 5.15 14.57 0.14
C GLY A 74 5.15 13.95 -1.25
N GLN A 75 4.36 14.55 -2.14
CA GLN A 75 4.22 14.13 -3.53
C GLN A 75 4.97 15.07 -4.46
N VAL A 76 5.72 14.51 -5.41
CA VAL A 76 6.42 15.26 -6.45
C VAL A 76 5.84 14.91 -7.82
N TRP A 77 5.62 15.94 -8.63
CA TRP A 77 5.28 15.82 -10.05
C TRP A 77 6.20 16.71 -10.88
N THR A 78 6.66 16.19 -12.00
CA THR A 78 7.19 17.01 -13.09
C THR A 78 6.03 17.57 -13.91
N LYS A 79 6.33 18.51 -14.81
CA LYS A 79 5.34 19.09 -15.72
C LYS A 79 4.68 18.01 -16.58
N ARG A 80 5.44 17.03 -17.08
CA ARG A 80 4.92 15.88 -17.84
C ARG A 80 3.95 15.05 -16.99
N MET A 81 4.39 14.60 -15.83
CA MET A 81 3.57 13.75 -14.92
C MET A 81 2.27 14.43 -14.53
N TRP A 82 2.33 15.73 -14.23
CA TRP A 82 1.15 16.53 -13.92
C TRP A 82 0.20 16.64 -15.10
N ASN A 83 0.70 16.94 -16.31
CA ASN A 83 -0.13 17.11 -17.49
C ASN A 83 -0.86 15.83 -17.85
N GLU A 84 -0.19 14.67 -17.82
CA GLU A 84 -0.80 13.36 -18.06
C GLU A 84 -1.96 13.12 -17.07
N PHE A 85 -1.73 13.33 -15.78
CA PHE A 85 -2.79 13.19 -14.77
C PHE A 85 -3.92 14.20 -14.99
N HIS A 86 -3.60 15.45 -15.24
CA HIS A 86 -4.59 16.51 -15.42
C HIS A 86 -5.49 16.28 -16.63
N GLU A 87 -4.95 15.85 -17.76
CA GLU A 87 -5.71 15.46 -18.95
C GLU A 87 -6.65 14.29 -18.65
N TRP A 88 -6.13 13.26 -17.99
CA TRP A 88 -6.98 12.13 -17.55
C TRP A 88 -8.07 12.60 -16.59
N TYR A 89 -7.76 13.42 -15.59
CA TYR A 89 -8.71 13.97 -14.63
C TYR A 89 -9.84 14.74 -15.30
N LEU A 90 -9.55 15.58 -16.28
CA LEU A 90 -10.58 16.37 -17.00
C LEU A 90 -11.59 15.48 -17.74
N SER A 91 -11.18 14.32 -18.20
CA SER A 91 -12.02 13.38 -18.94
C SER A 91 -12.69 12.32 -18.06
N HIS A 92 -12.31 12.20 -16.79
CA HIS A 92 -12.74 11.14 -15.86
C HIS A 92 -13.29 11.68 -14.53
N GLN A 93 -14.13 12.73 -14.59
CA GLN A 93 -14.80 13.28 -13.39
C GLN A 93 -15.70 12.23 -12.71
N GLU A 94 -16.26 11.32 -13.49
CA GLU A 94 -16.89 10.09 -13.07
C GLU A 94 -16.15 8.92 -13.75
N PHE A 95 -15.70 7.95 -12.96
CA PHE A 95 -15.04 6.75 -13.49
C PHE A 95 -15.47 5.50 -12.73
N GLU A 96 -15.55 4.39 -13.43
CA GLU A 96 -15.75 3.07 -12.84
C GLU A 96 -14.47 2.62 -12.13
N LYS A 97 -14.65 1.89 -11.02
CA LYS A 97 -13.50 1.40 -10.25
C LYS A 97 -12.62 0.47 -11.11
N PRO A 98 -11.35 0.82 -11.38
CA PRO A 98 -10.43 -0.06 -12.07
C PRO A 98 -10.23 -1.38 -11.30
N PHE A 99 -10.01 -2.47 -12.02
CA PHE A 99 -9.71 -3.78 -11.41
C PHE A 99 -8.54 -3.72 -10.42
N ARG A 100 -7.52 -2.93 -10.75
CA ARG A 100 -6.32 -2.76 -9.91
C ARG A 100 -6.49 -1.77 -8.76
N MET A 101 -7.62 -1.08 -8.65
CA MET A 101 -7.86 -0.10 -7.58
C MET A 101 -8.49 -0.77 -6.36
N ALA A 102 -7.94 -0.53 -5.18
CA ALA A 102 -8.51 -1.01 -3.94
C ALA A 102 -9.84 -0.32 -3.60
N ASP A 103 -10.80 -1.06 -3.00
CA ASP A 103 -12.10 -0.51 -2.58
C ASP A 103 -11.95 0.66 -1.60
N TYR A 104 -10.96 0.59 -0.74
CA TYR A 104 -10.61 1.64 0.20
C TYR A 104 -10.33 2.97 -0.52
N SER A 105 -9.45 2.99 -1.52
CA SER A 105 -9.09 4.19 -2.27
C SER A 105 -10.25 4.70 -3.14
N TYR A 106 -11.03 3.78 -3.71
CA TYR A 106 -12.21 4.15 -4.49
C TYR A 106 -13.33 4.78 -3.65
N SER A 107 -13.44 4.40 -2.36
CA SER A 107 -14.42 4.92 -1.41
C SER A 107 -14.12 6.31 -0.86
N TRP A 108 -12.96 6.89 -1.15
CA TRP A 108 -12.64 8.27 -0.74
C TRP A 108 -13.61 9.28 -1.34
N ASP A 109 -13.73 10.44 -0.67
CA ASP A 109 -14.62 11.53 -1.10
C ASP A 109 -14.37 11.90 -2.58
N GLN A 110 -15.44 12.18 -3.31
CA GLN A 110 -15.37 12.57 -4.73
C GLN A 110 -14.60 13.89 -4.96
N ARG A 111 -14.38 14.70 -3.93
CA ARG A 111 -13.53 15.89 -4.00
C ARG A 111 -12.05 15.59 -3.75
N SER A 112 -11.70 14.38 -3.35
CA SER A 112 -10.32 14.00 -3.07
C SER A 112 -9.53 13.82 -4.36
N TRP A 113 -8.55 14.68 -4.61
CA TRP A 113 -7.62 14.54 -5.72
C TRP A 113 -6.91 13.18 -5.70
N LEU A 114 -6.62 12.67 -4.51
CA LEU A 114 -5.91 11.41 -4.31
C LEU A 114 -6.72 10.21 -4.81
N ARG A 115 -8.06 10.27 -4.72
CA ARG A 115 -8.96 9.26 -5.32
C ARG A 115 -8.78 9.20 -6.84
N TYR A 116 -8.77 10.36 -7.48
CA TYR A 116 -8.61 10.45 -8.95
C TYR A 116 -7.20 10.08 -9.38
N PHE A 117 -6.20 10.53 -8.64
CA PHE A 117 -4.82 10.17 -8.98
C PHE A 117 -4.56 8.66 -8.82
N THR A 118 -5.12 8.01 -7.79
CA THR A 118 -5.08 6.56 -7.66
C THR A 118 -5.86 5.86 -8.80
N GLY A 119 -7.00 6.41 -9.19
CA GLY A 119 -7.77 5.95 -10.34
C GLY A 119 -6.94 5.99 -11.63
N PHE A 120 -6.29 7.12 -11.92
CA PHE A 120 -5.38 7.28 -13.05
C PHE A 120 -4.23 6.26 -13.03
N VAL A 121 -3.52 6.19 -11.94
CA VAL A 121 -2.37 5.27 -11.77
C VAL A 121 -2.78 3.81 -12.04
N THR A 122 -3.93 3.39 -11.51
CA THR A 122 -4.38 2.00 -11.61
C THR A 122 -5.07 1.67 -12.93
N SER A 123 -5.78 2.61 -13.57
CA SER A 123 -6.41 2.39 -14.89
C SER A 123 -5.38 2.36 -16.02
N GLU A 124 -4.38 3.24 -15.96
CA GLU A 124 -3.34 3.37 -16.97
C GLU A 124 -2.11 2.48 -16.72
N ASN A 125 -2.19 1.63 -15.69
CA ASN A 125 -1.08 0.76 -15.27
C ASN A 125 0.24 1.51 -15.06
N LYS A 126 0.16 2.67 -14.42
CA LYS A 126 1.29 3.54 -14.10
C LYS A 126 1.81 3.28 -12.68
N TYR A 127 2.96 3.88 -12.37
CA TYR A 127 3.61 3.71 -11.07
C TYR A 127 4.08 5.04 -10.50
N LEU A 128 4.20 5.06 -9.16
CA LEU A 128 4.94 6.07 -8.43
C LEU A 128 6.26 5.47 -7.95
N VAL A 129 7.30 6.29 -7.96
CA VAL A 129 8.58 5.97 -7.32
C VAL A 129 8.44 6.17 -5.82
N HIS A 130 8.74 5.15 -5.04
CA HIS A 130 8.78 5.20 -3.57
C HIS A 130 10.18 4.94 -3.05
N PRO A 131 10.64 5.67 -2.01
CA PRO A 131 11.94 5.44 -1.41
C PRO A 131 11.90 4.28 -0.41
N TYR A 132 13.02 3.55 -0.27
CA TYR A 132 13.18 2.60 0.84
C TYR A 132 13.41 3.30 2.18
N HIS A 133 13.91 4.52 2.18
CA HIS A 133 14.07 5.38 3.36
C HIS A 133 13.21 6.63 3.20
N ALA A 134 12.38 6.94 4.17
CA ALA A 134 11.47 8.07 4.06
C ALA A 134 12.19 9.43 4.11
N TYR A 135 11.80 10.33 3.23
CA TYR A 135 12.26 11.73 3.19
C TYR A 135 11.17 12.69 3.65
N SER A 136 9.98 12.18 3.96
CA SER A 136 8.90 12.90 4.61
C SER A 136 8.20 12.00 5.62
N THR A 137 7.59 12.61 6.63
CA THR A 137 6.67 11.97 7.57
C THR A 137 5.63 12.99 8.02
N ASN A 138 4.45 12.55 8.43
CA ASN A 138 3.44 13.42 8.99
C ASN A 138 3.52 13.44 10.52
N THR A 139 3.01 14.49 11.15
CA THR A 139 2.87 14.57 12.61
C THR A 139 1.60 13.92 13.11
N GLN A 140 0.66 13.63 12.21
CA GLN A 140 -0.65 13.03 12.50
C GLN A 140 -1.40 13.79 13.61
N GLU A 141 -1.41 15.13 13.50
CA GLU A 141 -2.10 16.01 14.43
C GLU A 141 -3.61 15.95 14.22
N ILE A 142 -4.34 16.39 15.25
CA ILE A 142 -5.80 16.49 15.16
C ILE A 142 -6.16 17.57 14.13
N GLY A 143 -6.91 17.18 13.10
CA GLY A 143 -7.30 18.05 12.00
C GLY A 143 -8.56 17.56 11.30
N GLU A 144 -8.70 17.89 10.03
CA GLU A 144 -9.85 17.49 9.24
C GLU A 144 -9.92 15.96 9.06
N ASN A 145 -8.80 15.32 8.78
CA ASN A 145 -8.70 13.89 8.51
C ASN A 145 -8.53 13.04 9.78
N TYR A 146 -7.88 13.57 10.82
CA TYR A 146 -7.62 12.86 12.06
C TYR A 146 -8.42 13.44 13.22
N LYS A 147 -9.27 12.60 13.84
CA LYS A 147 -10.09 12.97 15.02
C LYS A 147 -9.36 12.76 16.35
N ALA A 148 -8.24 12.07 16.33
CA ALA A 148 -7.33 11.88 17.44
C ALA A 148 -5.89 11.89 16.93
N ALA A 149 -4.95 12.40 17.72
CA ALA A 149 -3.53 12.27 17.40
C ALA A 149 -3.11 10.80 17.41
N GLY A 150 -2.26 10.43 16.50
CA GLY A 150 -1.77 9.07 16.35
C GLY A 150 -0.30 9.03 15.92
N THR A 151 0.22 7.83 15.78
CA THR A 151 1.60 7.59 15.30
C THR A 151 1.67 6.46 14.28
N ASP A 152 0.50 6.05 13.76
CA ASP A 152 0.39 4.83 12.95
C ASP A 152 1.09 4.96 11.60
N PHE A 153 1.21 6.18 11.07
CA PHE A 153 1.83 6.46 9.78
C PHE A 153 3.16 7.21 9.89
N GLN A 154 3.65 7.44 11.09
CA GLN A 154 4.95 8.08 11.28
C GLN A 154 6.09 7.11 10.96
N VAL A 155 7.08 7.61 10.22
CA VAL A 155 8.24 6.84 9.79
C VAL A 155 9.53 7.56 10.12
N CYS A 156 10.61 6.79 10.29
CA CYS A 156 11.94 7.37 10.48
C CYS A 156 12.38 8.10 9.21
N LEU A 157 12.80 9.36 9.36
CA LEU A 157 13.38 10.15 8.28
C LEU A 157 14.84 9.75 8.03
N ALA A 158 15.19 9.57 6.78
CA ALA A 158 16.59 9.47 6.36
C ALA A 158 17.32 10.78 6.67
N LYS A 159 18.60 10.71 7.01
CA LYS A 159 19.40 11.89 7.34
C LYS A 159 20.79 11.81 6.72
N GLY A 160 21.18 12.92 6.09
CA GLY A 160 22.54 13.12 5.60
C GLY A 160 22.90 12.34 4.32
N GLN A 161 21.96 11.65 3.69
CA GLN A 161 22.19 10.96 2.43
C GLN A 161 22.32 11.97 1.29
N LYS A 162 23.34 11.81 0.45
CA LYS A 162 23.65 12.73 -0.64
C LYS A 162 23.72 12.08 -2.01
N GLU A 163 23.85 10.77 -2.04
CA GLU A 163 23.90 9.95 -3.26
C GLU A 163 22.90 8.83 -3.16
N PHE A 164 22.20 8.55 -4.25
CA PHE A 164 21.12 7.57 -4.30
C PHE A 164 21.37 6.60 -5.45
N ARG A 165 21.28 5.32 -5.16
CA ARG A 165 21.29 4.27 -6.18
C ARG A 165 19.88 4.04 -6.67
N MET A 166 19.53 4.62 -7.81
CA MET A 166 18.21 4.47 -8.42
C MET A 166 18.33 3.62 -9.68
N TYR A 167 17.57 2.54 -9.73
CA TYR A 167 17.55 1.65 -10.89
C TYR A 167 16.51 2.12 -11.91
N ALA A 168 16.71 1.73 -13.19
CA ALA A 168 15.67 1.88 -14.20
C ALA A 168 14.43 1.06 -13.82
N PRO A 169 13.22 1.48 -14.25
CA PRO A 169 11.96 0.84 -13.82
C PRO A 169 11.95 -0.67 -13.96
N GLU A 170 12.45 -1.21 -15.07
CA GLU A 170 12.51 -2.66 -15.34
C GLU A 170 13.36 -3.45 -14.34
N HIS A 171 14.24 -2.77 -13.59
CA HIS A 171 15.09 -3.38 -12.55
C HIS A 171 14.64 -3.04 -11.14
N CYS A 172 13.58 -2.25 -10.99
CA CYS A 172 12.99 -1.96 -9.70
C CYS A 172 12.06 -3.09 -9.23
N VAL A 173 11.89 -3.20 -7.93
CA VAL A 173 10.83 -4.02 -7.33
C VAL A 173 9.49 -3.31 -7.51
N HIS A 174 8.45 -4.03 -7.96
CA HIS A 174 7.13 -3.48 -8.22
C HIS A 174 6.08 -4.00 -7.26
N TYR A 175 5.20 -3.11 -6.79
CA TYR A 175 4.01 -3.43 -6.00
C TYR A 175 2.77 -2.82 -6.63
N ASP A 176 1.66 -3.56 -6.59
CA ASP A 176 0.37 -3.05 -7.03
C ASP A 176 -0.34 -2.19 -5.95
N ALA A 177 -1.56 -1.72 -6.26
CA ALA A 177 -2.34 -0.91 -5.32
C ALA A 177 -2.88 -1.68 -4.10
N PHE A 178 -2.70 -2.99 -4.05
CA PHE A 178 -3.03 -3.82 -2.89
C PHE A 178 -1.79 -4.17 -2.06
N PHE A 179 -0.65 -3.53 -2.36
CA PHE A 179 0.64 -3.81 -1.71
C PHE A 179 1.13 -5.25 -1.96
N GLU A 180 0.70 -5.83 -3.07
CA GLU A 180 1.15 -7.16 -3.48
C GLU A 180 2.31 -7.04 -4.48
N ARG A 181 3.33 -7.89 -4.28
CA ARG A 181 4.50 -7.98 -5.15
C ARG A 181 4.06 -8.37 -6.56
N GLU A 182 4.43 -7.56 -7.55
CA GLU A 182 4.19 -7.90 -8.96
C GLU A 182 5.35 -8.76 -9.50
N PRO A 183 5.07 -9.65 -10.43
CA PRO A 183 6.10 -10.50 -11.02
C PRO A 183 7.09 -9.71 -11.88
N ASP A 184 8.35 -10.13 -11.81
CA ASP A 184 9.45 -9.70 -12.65
C ASP A 184 10.40 -10.88 -12.91
N GLU A 185 11.60 -10.61 -13.42
CA GLU A 185 12.62 -11.64 -13.70
C GLU A 185 13.10 -12.37 -12.43
N GLN A 186 13.01 -11.75 -11.25
CA GLN A 186 13.48 -12.29 -9.97
C GLN A 186 12.38 -12.95 -9.16
N PHE A 187 11.13 -12.55 -9.39
CA PHE A 187 9.97 -13.02 -8.68
C PHE A 187 8.81 -13.32 -9.64
N CYS A 188 8.45 -14.59 -9.74
CA CYS A 188 7.21 -15.02 -10.38
C CYS A 188 6.65 -16.21 -9.62
N PHE A 189 5.38 -16.14 -9.23
CA PHE A 189 4.71 -17.27 -8.60
C PHE A 189 3.65 -17.81 -9.56
N GLU A 190 3.89 -19.03 -10.05
CA GLU A 190 3.06 -19.73 -11.01
C GLU A 190 2.61 -21.08 -10.47
N TYR A 191 1.47 -21.55 -10.94
CA TYR A 191 0.98 -22.89 -10.71
C TYR A 191 0.48 -23.49 -12.03
N GLN A 192 0.97 -24.68 -12.39
CA GLN A 192 0.68 -25.35 -13.66
C GLN A 192 0.93 -24.50 -14.92
N GLY A 193 1.94 -23.62 -14.88
CA GLY A 193 2.28 -22.72 -16.00
C GLY A 193 1.36 -21.52 -16.14
N GLU A 194 0.44 -21.29 -15.20
CA GLU A 194 -0.41 -20.10 -15.14
C GLU A 194 -0.01 -19.21 -13.96
N ARG A 195 -0.06 -17.90 -14.18
CA ARG A 195 0.23 -16.90 -13.16
C ARG A 195 -0.80 -16.92 -12.04
N VAL A 196 -0.32 -16.92 -10.79
CA VAL A 196 -1.16 -16.86 -9.61
C VAL A 196 -1.36 -15.39 -9.19
N LEU A 197 -2.61 -14.98 -9.01
CA LEU A 197 -2.93 -13.67 -8.44
C LEU A 197 -2.59 -13.68 -6.95
N MET A 198 -1.96 -12.60 -6.46
CA MET A 198 -1.63 -12.45 -5.05
C MET A 198 -2.65 -11.58 -4.32
N ASP A 199 -3.06 -12.01 -3.13
CA ASP A 199 -3.93 -11.30 -2.19
C ASP A 199 -3.52 -11.65 -0.74
N LEU A 200 -2.23 -11.54 -0.46
CA LEU A 200 -1.67 -11.86 0.84
C LEU A 200 -2.09 -10.84 1.90
N ASN A 201 -2.41 -9.62 1.48
CA ASN A 201 -2.98 -8.58 2.33
C ASN A 201 -4.49 -8.73 2.56
N ALA A 202 -5.15 -9.68 1.89
CA ALA A 202 -6.59 -9.93 1.99
C ALA A 202 -7.45 -8.69 1.71
N ALA A 203 -7.11 -7.96 0.65
CA ALA A 203 -7.68 -6.66 0.34
C ALA A 203 -8.47 -6.63 -0.98
N ARG A 204 -8.37 -7.69 -1.79
CA ARG A 204 -9.09 -7.75 -3.07
C ARG A 204 -10.53 -8.20 -2.88
N SER A 205 -11.44 -7.51 -3.53
CA SER A 205 -12.86 -7.88 -3.66
C SER A 205 -13.18 -8.54 -4.99
N ASN A 206 -12.25 -8.46 -5.96
CA ASN A 206 -12.40 -9.03 -7.30
C ASN A 206 -11.08 -9.67 -7.72
N TYR A 207 -11.16 -10.85 -8.34
CA TYR A 207 -10.01 -11.65 -8.75
C TYR A 207 -9.82 -11.68 -10.28
N GLY A 208 -10.68 -10.96 -11.03
CA GLY A 208 -10.60 -10.83 -12.48
C GLY A 208 -10.70 -12.16 -13.21
N TYR A 209 -9.83 -12.35 -14.19
CA TYR A 209 -9.77 -13.54 -15.04
C TYR A 209 -8.74 -14.56 -14.59
N TYR A 210 -8.17 -14.37 -13.40
CA TYR A 210 -7.18 -15.32 -12.86
C TYR A 210 -7.86 -16.61 -12.47
N ARG A 211 -7.24 -17.74 -12.84
CA ARG A 211 -7.66 -19.07 -12.41
C ARG A 211 -7.17 -19.37 -10.99
N TYR A 212 -5.96 -18.96 -10.68
CA TYR A 212 -5.33 -19.26 -9.40
C TYR A 212 -5.15 -18.02 -8.54
N LEU A 213 -5.39 -18.18 -7.24
CA LEU A 213 -5.28 -17.13 -6.23
C LEU A 213 -4.49 -17.63 -5.03
N ALA A 214 -3.45 -16.90 -4.62
CA ALA A 214 -2.81 -17.08 -3.31
C ALA A 214 -3.32 -16.00 -2.34
N SER A 215 -4.04 -16.41 -1.30
CA SER A 215 -4.64 -15.45 -0.36
C SER A 215 -4.56 -15.91 1.08
N THR A 216 -4.45 -14.96 2.02
CA THR A 216 -4.63 -15.21 3.45
C THR A 216 -6.11 -15.22 3.86
N ASN A 217 -7.02 -14.81 2.96
CA ASN A 217 -8.45 -14.91 3.17
C ASN A 217 -8.95 -16.36 3.05
N LYS A 218 -9.81 -16.75 3.96
CA LYS A 218 -10.51 -18.04 3.86
C LYS A 218 -11.74 -17.88 2.97
N LEU A 219 -11.61 -18.33 1.72
CA LEU A 219 -12.63 -18.25 0.67
C LEU A 219 -13.23 -19.63 0.39
N ASN A 220 -14.41 -19.66 -0.22
CA ASN A 220 -15.11 -20.91 -0.60
C ASN A 220 -14.76 -21.31 -2.03
N PHE A 221 -13.49 -21.62 -2.27
CA PHE A 221 -12.98 -22.22 -3.49
C PHE A 221 -12.14 -23.45 -3.16
N HIS A 222 -11.89 -24.28 -4.14
CA HIS A 222 -11.05 -25.46 -3.99
C HIS A 222 -9.63 -25.06 -3.56
N VAL A 223 -9.18 -25.59 -2.42
CA VAL A 223 -7.84 -25.36 -1.89
C VAL A 223 -6.89 -26.41 -2.47
N ILE A 224 -6.04 -25.97 -3.38
CA ILE A 224 -5.01 -26.84 -3.99
C ILE A 224 -3.91 -27.15 -2.97
N ARG A 225 -3.44 -26.12 -2.25
CA ARG A 225 -2.32 -26.20 -1.32
C ARG A 225 -2.38 -25.07 -0.29
N THR A 226 -1.63 -25.24 0.80
CA THR A 226 -1.47 -24.19 1.83
C THR A 226 0.00 -23.95 2.11
N TYR A 227 0.31 -22.67 2.54
CA TYR A 227 1.65 -22.25 2.91
C TYR A 227 1.63 -21.54 4.26
N GLY A 228 2.80 -21.46 4.89
CA GLY A 228 3.02 -20.73 6.13
C GLY A 228 3.29 -19.24 5.89
N LEU A 229 3.15 -18.44 6.95
CA LEU A 229 3.61 -17.06 7.03
C LEU A 229 4.67 -16.98 8.12
N ARG A 230 5.96 -17.07 7.75
CA ARG A 230 7.09 -17.11 8.69
C ARG A 230 8.26 -16.21 8.28
N LEU A 231 8.37 -15.92 6.98
CA LEU A 231 9.43 -15.11 6.41
C LEU A 231 8.88 -13.73 6.00
N ARG A 232 9.77 -12.76 5.83
CA ARG A 232 9.47 -11.42 5.32
C ARG A 232 10.42 -11.06 4.18
N PRO A 233 9.95 -10.36 3.18
CA PRO A 233 8.55 -9.97 2.95
C PRO A 233 7.62 -11.18 2.78
N GLN A 234 6.29 -10.98 2.80
CA GLN A 234 5.33 -12.09 2.91
C GLN A 234 5.31 -13.03 1.70
N GLU A 235 5.57 -12.53 0.52
CA GLU A 235 5.55 -13.27 -0.76
C GLU A 235 6.63 -14.37 -0.83
N ILE A 236 7.77 -14.18 -0.16
CA ILE A 236 8.84 -15.19 -0.18
C ILE A 236 8.47 -16.50 0.53
N ASN A 237 7.38 -16.51 1.31
CA ASN A 237 6.87 -17.76 1.88
C ASN A 237 6.33 -18.70 0.82
N LEU A 238 5.82 -18.17 -0.30
CA LEU A 238 5.32 -18.95 -1.44
C LEU A 238 6.48 -19.55 -2.23
N THR A 239 7.47 -18.73 -2.60
CA THR A 239 8.62 -19.18 -3.41
C THR A 239 9.56 -20.12 -2.65
N ASN A 240 9.64 -19.99 -1.32
CA ASN A 240 10.42 -20.88 -0.47
C ASN A 240 9.61 -22.08 0.06
N ASP A 241 8.38 -22.24 -0.40
CA ASP A 241 7.53 -23.38 -0.05
C ASP A 241 7.37 -23.62 1.47
N ILE A 242 7.22 -22.53 2.23
CA ILE A 242 7.17 -22.61 3.69
C ILE A 242 5.92 -23.37 4.13
N PRO A 243 6.07 -24.47 4.89
CA PRO A 243 4.93 -25.27 5.30
C PRO A 243 4.07 -24.55 6.36
N GLY A 244 2.75 -24.57 6.19
CA GLY A 244 1.79 -23.94 7.11
C GLY A 244 0.37 -23.94 6.56
N LYS A 245 -0.51 -23.16 7.21
CA LYS A 245 -1.95 -23.07 6.90
C LYS A 245 -2.42 -21.62 6.84
N GLU A 246 -1.52 -20.69 6.69
CA GLU A 246 -1.80 -19.25 6.77
C GLU A 246 -2.18 -18.68 5.41
N ILE A 247 -1.59 -19.19 4.32
CA ILE A 247 -1.89 -18.80 2.93
C ILE A 247 -2.55 -20.00 2.24
N TYR A 248 -3.63 -19.76 1.51
CA TYR A 248 -4.31 -20.73 0.69
C TYR A 248 -4.02 -20.44 -0.79
N LEU A 249 -3.64 -21.48 -1.54
CA LEU A 249 -3.63 -21.47 -3.00
C LEU A 249 -4.96 -22.06 -3.47
N TYR A 250 -5.76 -21.25 -4.15
CA TYR A 250 -7.10 -21.62 -4.65
C TYR A 250 -7.12 -21.85 -6.15
N ASP A 251 -7.95 -22.78 -6.61
CA ASP A 251 -8.51 -22.81 -7.96
C ASP A 251 -9.87 -22.08 -7.94
N LEU A 252 -9.94 -20.90 -8.55
CA LEU A 252 -11.15 -20.06 -8.57
C LEU A 252 -12.25 -20.60 -9.48
N THR A 253 -11.94 -21.58 -10.34
CA THR A 253 -12.93 -22.23 -11.21
C THR A 253 -13.78 -23.26 -10.46
N ALA A 254 -13.34 -23.72 -9.32
CA ALA A 254 -14.00 -24.74 -8.51
C ALA A 254 -14.52 -24.16 -7.18
N VAL A 255 -15.82 -23.85 -7.14
CA VAL A 255 -16.49 -23.39 -5.91
C VAL A 255 -16.67 -24.56 -4.94
N GLU A 256 -16.02 -24.48 -3.80
CA GLU A 256 -16.03 -25.51 -2.76
C GLU A 256 -16.00 -24.89 -1.37
N LYS A 257 -16.76 -25.47 -0.42
CA LYS A 257 -16.71 -25.01 0.97
C LYS A 257 -15.34 -25.32 1.58
N ASN A 258 -14.62 -24.28 1.93
CA ASN A 258 -13.34 -24.41 2.59
C ASN A 258 -13.53 -24.91 4.05
N SER A 259 -13.27 -26.19 4.28
CA SER A 259 -13.39 -26.86 5.58
C SER A 259 -12.16 -26.75 6.48
N LEU A 260 -11.06 -26.15 6.00
CA LEU A 260 -9.84 -25.99 6.79
C LEU A 260 -10.08 -25.10 8.03
N PRO A 261 -9.28 -25.26 9.09
CA PRO A 261 -9.34 -24.38 10.26
C PRO A 261 -9.12 -22.91 9.89
N SER A 262 -9.64 -21.99 10.71
CA SER A 262 -9.38 -20.56 10.53
C SER A 262 -7.89 -20.26 10.76
N ASN A 263 -7.31 -19.46 9.88
CA ASN A 263 -5.92 -18.97 9.94
C ASN A 263 -5.81 -17.57 10.59
N LYS A 264 -6.94 -16.96 11.01
CA LYS A 264 -6.98 -15.56 11.47
C LYS A 264 -5.99 -15.24 12.58
N GLU A 265 -5.89 -16.13 13.55
CA GLU A 265 -4.97 -15.91 14.68
C GLU A 265 -3.52 -15.85 14.22
N GLN A 266 -3.08 -16.80 13.40
CA GLN A 266 -1.71 -16.88 12.90
C GLN A 266 -1.39 -15.72 11.98
N VAL A 267 -2.30 -15.35 11.07
CA VAL A 267 -2.18 -14.16 10.20
C VAL A 267 -2.10 -12.89 11.04
N THR A 268 -2.92 -12.77 12.09
CA THR A 268 -2.84 -11.63 13.03
C THR A 268 -1.50 -11.60 13.75
N ARG A 269 -1.02 -12.74 14.27
CA ARG A 269 0.28 -12.84 14.94
C ARG A 269 1.45 -12.45 14.02
N TYR A 270 1.39 -12.84 12.77
CA TYR A 270 2.40 -12.45 11.76
C TYR A 270 2.42 -10.93 11.53
N ASN A 271 1.24 -10.31 11.46
CA ASN A 271 1.11 -8.88 11.17
C ASN A 271 1.30 -7.98 12.40
N VAL A 272 0.95 -8.46 13.59
CA VAL A 272 1.13 -7.67 14.84
C VAL A 272 2.49 -7.98 15.46
N ARG A 273 3.45 -7.07 15.30
CA ARG A 273 4.81 -7.20 15.86
C ARG A 273 4.84 -6.86 17.37
N ALA A 274 4.07 -7.59 18.16
CA ALA A 274 4.00 -7.35 19.59
C ALA A 274 4.75 -8.40 20.40
N THR A 275 5.50 -7.93 21.38
CA THR A 275 6.21 -8.79 22.34
C THR A 275 5.30 -9.25 23.49
N SER A 276 4.16 -8.59 23.74
CA SER A 276 3.25 -8.87 24.83
C SER A 276 1.78 -8.74 24.42
N TRP A 277 1.11 -9.85 24.29
CA TRP A 277 -0.33 -9.93 24.00
C TRP A 277 -1.19 -9.40 25.15
N ALA A 278 -0.75 -9.58 26.42
CA ALA A 278 -1.44 -9.02 27.57
C ALA A 278 -1.47 -7.48 27.54
N ARG A 279 -0.35 -6.85 27.14
CA ARG A 279 -0.27 -5.39 26.98
C ARG A 279 -1.16 -4.89 25.85
N LEU A 280 -1.20 -5.58 24.72
CA LEU A 280 -2.10 -5.23 23.60
C LEU A 280 -3.57 -5.37 24.00
N SER A 281 -3.94 -6.44 24.68
CA SER A 281 -5.30 -6.66 25.19
C SER A 281 -5.69 -5.53 26.16
N TYR A 282 -4.80 -5.14 27.05
CA TYR A 282 -5.04 -4.00 27.96
C TYR A 282 -5.28 -2.69 27.19
N LEU A 283 -4.44 -2.36 26.21
CA LEU A 283 -4.58 -1.16 25.39
C LEU A 283 -5.88 -1.19 24.57
N GLY A 284 -6.20 -2.32 23.96
CA GLY A 284 -7.45 -2.50 23.22
C GLY A 284 -8.70 -2.39 24.11
N MET A 285 -8.68 -2.93 25.30
CA MET A 285 -9.77 -2.78 26.26
C MET A 285 -9.93 -1.33 26.73
N LYS A 286 -8.82 -0.63 26.96
CA LYS A 286 -8.85 0.79 27.30
C LYS A 286 -9.46 1.62 26.20
N GLU A 287 -9.06 1.43 24.96
CA GLU A 287 -9.62 2.13 23.79
C GLU A 287 -11.13 1.87 23.63
N LEU A 288 -11.56 0.62 23.77
CA LEU A 288 -12.97 0.25 23.73
C LEU A 288 -13.80 0.97 24.80
N THR A 289 -13.29 1.05 26.05
CA THR A 289 -13.99 1.75 27.14
C THR A 289 -14.08 3.25 26.90
N GLU A 290 -13.05 3.87 26.36
CA GLU A 290 -13.03 5.29 26.00
C GLU A 290 -14.03 5.59 24.85
N LYS A 291 -14.08 4.74 23.84
CA LYS A 291 -15.01 4.85 22.71
C LYS A 291 -16.46 4.72 23.18
N VAL A 292 -16.78 3.70 23.98
CA VAL A 292 -18.13 3.52 24.57
C VAL A 292 -18.51 4.73 25.42
N GLY A 293 -17.61 5.23 26.27
CA GLY A 293 -17.83 6.43 27.07
C GLY A 293 -18.12 7.66 26.22
N THR A 294 -17.42 7.83 25.10
CA THR A 294 -17.63 8.95 24.17
C THR A 294 -18.97 8.83 23.45
N ASP A 295 -19.37 7.65 23.02
CA ASP A 295 -20.65 7.42 22.35
C ASP A 295 -21.86 7.64 23.28
N ILE A 296 -21.74 7.23 24.53
CA ILE A 296 -22.75 7.52 25.57
C ILE A 296 -22.89 9.03 25.78
N ARG A 297 -21.76 9.76 25.90
CA ARG A 297 -21.79 11.22 26.05
C ARG A 297 -22.44 11.94 24.85
N LYS A 298 -22.13 11.48 23.62
CA LYS A 298 -22.77 12.02 22.40
C LYS A 298 -24.27 11.77 22.37
N LYS A 299 -24.75 10.57 22.78
CA LYS A 299 -26.18 10.24 22.86
C LYS A 299 -26.91 11.08 23.92
N LEU A 300 -26.27 11.33 25.06
CA LEU A 300 -26.86 12.17 26.11
C LEU A 300 -26.94 13.66 25.71
N LYS A 301 -25.94 14.16 24.93
CA LYS A 301 -26.00 15.55 24.38
C LYS A 301 -27.05 15.75 23.29
N LYS A 302 -27.41 14.68 22.53
CA LYS A 302 -28.46 14.75 21.51
C LYS A 302 -29.89 14.69 22.11
N LYS A 303 -30.03 14.35 23.38
CA LYS A 303 -31.33 14.30 24.10
C LYS A 303 -31.63 15.54 24.93
N LYS A 304 -30.70 16.49 24.98
CA LYS A 304 -30.90 17.86 25.51
C LYS A 304 -31.01 18.85 24.34
#